data_4b9439e59b4f205a14bacd98bf15df63
#
_entry.id   4b9439e59b4f205a14bacd98bf15df63
#
_cell.length_a   1.000
_cell.length_b   1.000
_cell.length_c   1.000
_cell.angle_alpha   90.00
_cell.angle_beta   90.00
_cell.angle_gamma   90.00
#
_symmetry.space_group_name_H-M   'P 1'
#
loop_
_entity.id
_entity.type
_entity.pdbx_description
1 polymer ?
#
loop_
_entity_poly.entity_id
_entity_poly.type
_entity_poly.pdbx_seq_one_letter_code
_entity_poly.pdbx_strand_id
1 'polypeptide(L)'
;MIFVISAFRFLSCALVLVSAAATAATGTTGAKPGSAPAPLFVLNSLDDTVSVIDVTTWKETRRIATGKQPHHLYLTPDEKSVIVANALSDSLTFIDPRTAEVQRTVRGVLDPYHLRFSPDMKWFVTAANRLNHIDIFRWDGSNMTLAKRIATGKTPSHLWIDSKSSTVYSTMQDSDELIALDLPTQTIKWRVKTGPMPADLMGTADDKRILVALTGGDAVEVYDVSGPAVTRSKVIKTGLGAHAFRALGDGRHVLVSNRVANTVSKIDLQTLDVVGRLDVPGGPDCMDVTRDGKHLYVSSRWARKLSVVDLTSGKLVRQVKVGKSPHGVWTLDHAPR
;
A
#
# COMPACT_ATOMS: atom_id res chain seq x y z
N MET A 1 -77.44 37.62 -26.60
CA MET A 1 -76.08 38.11 -26.81
C MET A 1 -75.59 38.62 -25.42
N ILE A 2 -75.15 37.74 -24.56
CA ILE A 2 -74.73 38.06 -23.17
C ILE A 2 -73.38 37.36 -22.96
N PHE A 3 -72.35 38.15 -22.75
CA PHE A 3 -71.05 37.69 -22.39
C PHE A 3 -71.01 37.28 -20.92
N VAL A 4 -70.54 36.05 -20.60
CA VAL A 4 -70.24 35.64 -19.26
C VAL A 4 -68.72 35.54 -19.17
N ILE A 5 -68.12 36.38 -18.32
CA ILE A 5 -66.71 36.41 -18.00
C ILE A 5 -66.47 35.47 -16.77
N SER A 6 -65.79 34.38 -16.98
CA SER A 6 -65.35 33.47 -15.91
C SER A 6 -63.96 33.83 -15.41
N ALA A 7 -63.84 34.19 -14.14
CA ALA A 7 -62.61 34.52 -13.50
C ALA A 7 -61.87 33.28 -13.01
N PHE A 8 -60.68 33.01 -13.57
CA PHE A 8 -59.76 31.97 -13.07
C PHE A 8 -58.92 32.57 -11.90
N ARG A 9 -59.08 31.99 -10.73
CA ARG A 9 -58.20 32.24 -9.58
C ARG A 9 -56.94 31.38 -9.77
N PHE A 10 -55.76 32.01 -9.85
CA PHE A 10 -54.47 31.37 -9.73
C PHE A 10 -54.14 31.07 -8.27
N LEU A 11 -54.03 29.79 -7.95
CA LEU A 11 -53.52 29.31 -6.67
C LEU A 11 -52.00 29.18 -6.79
N SER A 12 -51.26 30.09 -6.17
CA SER A 12 -49.80 30.03 -6.11
C SER A 12 -49.37 28.98 -5.08
N CYS A 13 -48.88 27.83 -5.60
CA CYS A 13 -48.19 26.82 -4.76
C CYS A 13 -46.76 27.27 -4.55
N ALA A 14 -46.42 27.72 -3.37
CA ALA A 14 -45.03 27.97 -2.97
C ALA A 14 -44.32 26.64 -2.71
N LEU A 15 -43.39 26.29 -3.59
CA LEU A 15 -42.53 25.14 -3.42
C LEU A 15 -41.42 25.52 -2.40
N VAL A 16 -41.49 24.99 -1.19
CA VAL A 16 -40.43 25.09 -0.21
C VAL A 16 -39.37 24.05 -0.55
N LEU A 17 -38.26 24.48 -1.16
CA LEU A 17 -37.06 23.65 -1.33
C LEU A 17 -36.36 23.51 0.02
N VAL A 18 -36.54 22.37 0.66
CA VAL A 18 -35.70 21.94 1.78
C VAL A 18 -34.42 21.41 1.23
N SER A 19 -33.34 22.20 1.24
CA SER A 19 -31.98 21.73 0.98
C SER A 19 -31.52 20.90 2.17
N ALA A 20 -31.52 19.58 2.01
CA ALA A 20 -30.81 18.68 2.91
C ALA A 20 -29.29 18.86 2.68
N ALA A 21 -28.63 19.60 3.53
CA ALA A 21 -27.18 19.59 3.60
C ALA A 21 -26.73 18.22 4.13
N ALA A 22 -26.22 17.40 3.23
CA ALA A 22 -25.52 16.18 3.63
C ALA A 22 -24.21 16.58 4.32
N THR A 23 -24.20 16.60 5.64
CA THR A 23 -22.98 16.64 6.42
C THR A 23 -22.24 15.32 6.22
N ALA A 24 -21.21 15.34 5.40
CA ALA A 24 -20.22 14.27 5.34
C ALA A 24 -19.57 14.19 6.73
N ALA A 25 -19.92 13.17 7.49
CA ALA A 25 -19.24 12.84 8.72
C ALA A 25 -17.84 12.39 8.37
N THR A 26 -16.87 13.30 8.45
CA THR A 26 -15.45 12.95 8.51
C THR A 26 -15.22 12.24 9.83
N GLY A 27 -15.27 10.91 9.79
CA GLY A 27 -14.91 10.06 10.92
C GLY A 27 -13.44 10.20 11.24
N THR A 28 -13.06 11.25 11.95
CA THR A 28 -11.77 11.31 12.63
C THR A 28 -11.86 10.36 13.83
N THR A 29 -11.37 9.12 13.65
CA THR A 29 -11.06 8.25 14.79
C THR A 29 -9.82 8.84 15.49
N GLY A 30 -10.01 9.96 16.17
CA GLY A 30 -9.02 10.53 17.06
C GLY A 30 -8.77 9.52 18.19
N ALA A 31 -7.50 9.14 18.40
CA ALA A 31 -7.13 8.40 19.58
C ALA A 31 -7.66 9.09 20.83
N LYS A 32 -8.30 8.34 21.74
CA LYS A 32 -8.74 8.88 23.03
C LYS A 32 -7.55 9.52 23.73
N PRO A 33 -7.68 10.76 24.27
CA PRO A 33 -6.63 11.37 25.06
C PRO A 33 -6.25 10.44 26.22
N GLY A 34 -5.00 9.99 26.29
CA GLY A 34 -4.47 9.13 27.34
C GLY A 34 -4.18 7.67 26.97
N SER A 35 -4.44 7.23 25.74
CA SER A 35 -3.95 5.91 25.27
C SER A 35 -2.49 6.01 24.87
N ALA A 36 -1.68 4.99 25.23
CA ALA A 36 -0.30 4.89 24.76
C ALA A 36 -0.29 4.89 23.22
N PRO A 37 0.74 5.47 22.57
CA PRO A 37 0.88 5.43 21.13
C PRO A 37 0.86 3.99 20.61
N ALA A 38 0.25 3.76 19.46
CA ALA A 38 0.26 2.46 18.83
C ALA A 38 1.70 2.01 18.51
N PRO A 39 2.01 0.72 18.64
CA PRO A 39 3.34 0.21 18.34
C PRO A 39 3.67 0.34 16.86
N LEU A 40 4.99 0.43 16.58
CA LEU A 40 5.53 0.35 15.24
C LEU A 40 6.06 -1.05 15.00
N PHE A 41 5.63 -1.70 13.93
CA PHE A 41 6.03 -3.05 13.55
C PHE A 41 7.11 -3.01 12.47
N VAL A 42 8.16 -3.83 12.63
CA VAL A 42 9.21 -4.02 11.61
C VAL A 42 9.41 -5.52 11.40
N LEU A 43 9.18 -5.98 10.18
CA LEU A 43 9.36 -7.39 9.82
C LEU A 43 10.84 -7.71 9.63
N ASN A 44 11.33 -8.76 10.30
CA ASN A 44 12.70 -9.24 10.19
C ASN A 44 12.72 -10.53 9.37
N SER A 45 12.83 -10.40 8.04
CA SER A 45 12.58 -11.51 7.11
C SER A 45 13.56 -12.70 7.30
N LEU A 46 14.79 -12.45 7.74
CA LEU A 46 15.78 -13.53 7.97
C LEU A 46 15.89 -13.97 9.44
N ASP A 47 15.02 -13.46 10.31
CA ASP A 47 14.93 -13.89 11.71
C ASP A 47 13.55 -14.49 12.05
N ASP A 48 12.63 -14.56 11.05
CA ASP A 48 11.27 -15.09 11.20
C ASP A 48 10.49 -14.42 12.33
N THR A 49 10.67 -13.11 12.49
CA THR A 49 10.09 -12.33 13.60
C THR A 49 9.59 -10.96 13.16
N VAL A 50 8.79 -10.35 14.03
CA VAL A 50 8.41 -8.93 13.98
C VAL A 50 8.98 -8.22 15.20
N SER A 51 9.75 -7.17 15.00
CA SER A 51 10.14 -6.23 16.05
C SER A 51 8.99 -5.28 16.36
N VAL A 52 8.66 -5.14 17.64
CA VAL A 52 7.67 -4.19 18.17
C VAL A 52 8.43 -3.03 18.79
N ILE A 53 8.30 -1.84 18.21
CA ILE A 53 9.02 -0.64 18.63
C ILE A 53 8.05 0.31 19.33
N ASP A 54 8.41 0.75 20.52
CA ASP A 54 7.78 1.86 21.22
C ASP A 54 8.29 3.18 20.63
N VAL A 55 7.40 3.94 20.00
CA VAL A 55 7.74 5.21 19.33
C VAL A 55 8.00 6.37 20.29
N THR A 56 7.75 6.21 21.60
CA THR A 56 8.07 7.20 22.65
C THR A 56 9.51 7.05 23.11
N THR A 57 9.89 5.81 23.40
CA THR A 57 11.23 5.48 23.92
C THR A 57 12.22 5.08 22.85
N TRP A 58 11.72 4.74 21.65
CA TRP A 58 12.50 4.24 20.52
C TRP A 58 13.27 2.94 20.85
N LYS A 59 12.67 2.09 21.66
CA LYS A 59 13.23 0.79 22.02
C LYS A 59 12.40 -0.34 21.42
N GLU A 60 13.05 -1.41 21.02
CA GLU A 60 12.38 -2.68 20.77
C GLU A 60 11.90 -3.23 22.12
N THR A 61 10.58 -3.25 22.31
CA THR A 61 9.96 -3.71 23.56
C THR A 61 9.70 -5.21 23.54
N ARG A 62 9.46 -5.76 22.35
CA ARG A 62 9.15 -7.16 22.14
C ARG A 62 9.53 -7.61 20.74
N ARG A 63 9.79 -8.90 20.59
CA ARG A 63 9.97 -9.57 19.30
C ARG A 63 8.97 -10.72 19.22
N ILE A 64 8.11 -10.68 18.19
CA ILE A 64 7.05 -11.65 17.96
C ILE A 64 7.58 -12.69 16.97
N ALA A 65 7.50 -13.98 17.31
CA ALA A 65 7.74 -15.06 16.37
C ALA A 65 6.58 -15.16 15.36
N THR A 66 6.89 -15.35 14.09
CA THR A 66 5.93 -15.53 13.00
C THR A 66 6.19 -16.85 12.27
N GLY A 67 5.62 -17.03 11.08
CA GLY A 67 6.09 -18.03 10.13
C GLY A 67 7.40 -17.58 9.48
N LYS A 68 7.94 -18.43 8.59
CA LYS A 68 9.25 -18.18 7.95
C LYS A 68 9.17 -17.07 6.91
N GLN A 69 10.16 -16.20 6.94
CA GLN A 69 10.35 -15.07 6.03
C GLN A 69 9.12 -14.14 6.01
N PRO A 70 8.79 -13.46 7.13
CA PRO A 70 7.79 -12.40 7.11
C PRO A 70 8.24 -11.29 6.17
N HIS A 71 7.41 -10.97 5.16
CA HIS A 71 7.84 -10.09 4.08
C HIS A 71 7.02 -8.82 3.99
N HIS A 72 5.72 -8.92 3.81
CA HIS A 72 4.80 -7.78 3.79
C HIS A 72 3.75 -7.90 4.88
N LEU A 73 3.13 -6.75 5.19
CA LEU A 73 2.05 -6.68 6.15
C LEU A 73 0.96 -5.73 5.65
N TYR A 74 -0.27 -6.01 6.06
CA TYR A 74 -1.43 -5.23 5.66
C TYR A 74 -2.51 -5.22 6.74
N LEU A 75 -3.16 -4.07 6.94
CA LEU A 75 -4.28 -3.96 7.88
C LEU A 75 -5.54 -4.62 7.29
N THR A 76 -6.27 -5.36 8.10
CA THR A 76 -7.60 -5.86 7.71
C THR A 76 -8.59 -4.71 7.54
N PRO A 77 -9.62 -4.87 6.69
CA PRO A 77 -10.60 -3.81 6.44
C PRO A 77 -11.35 -3.33 7.67
N ASP A 78 -11.52 -4.18 8.69
CA ASP A 78 -12.13 -3.86 9.98
C ASP A 78 -11.15 -3.26 11.00
N GLU A 79 -9.89 -3.05 10.62
CA GLU A 79 -8.78 -2.52 11.42
C GLU A 79 -8.48 -3.29 12.72
N LYS A 80 -8.93 -4.55 12.82
CA LYS A 80 -8.70 -5.37 14.02
C LYS A 80 -7.41 -6.17 13.97
N SER A 81 -6.84 -6.36 12.78
CA SER A 81 -5.62 -7.15 12.61
C SER A 81 -4.67 -6.53 11.60
N VAL A 82 -3.38 -6.65 11.86
CA VAL A 82 -2.33 -6.56 10.85
C VAL A 82 -1.98 -7.98 10.42
N ILE A 83 -2.12 -8.27 9.14
CA ILE A 83 -1.73 -9.54 8.55
C ILE A 83 -0.26 -9.47 8.15
N VAL A 84 0.53 -10.40 8.63
CA VAL A 84 1.93 -10.62 8.23
C VAL A 84 1.99 -11.79 7.28
N ALA A 85 2.49 -11.58 6.09
CA ALA A 85 2.70 -12.60 5.06
C ALA A 85 4.02 -13.34 5.31
N ASN A 86 3.97 -14.64 5.59
CA ASN A 86 5.12 -15.50 5.88
C ASN A 86 5.44 -16.33 4.63
N ALA A 87 6.25 -15.75 3.75
CA ALA A 87 6.43 -16.25 2.39
C ALA A 87 7.03 -17.68 2.32
N LEU A 88 7.91 -18.07 3.24
CA LEU A 88 8.55 -19.41 3.25
C LEU A 88 7.83 -20.48 4.11
N SER A 89 6.67 -20.15 4.66
CA SER A 89 5.91 -21.12 5.47
C SER A 89 4.43 -21.19 5.11
N ASP A 90 4.07 -20.68 3.93
CA ASP A 90 2.71 -20.79 3.38
C ASP A 90 1.65 -20.39 4.38
N SER A 91 1.86 -19.25 5.06
CA SER A 91 0.99 -18.84 6.17
C SER A 91 0.89 -17.34 6.32
N LEU A 92 -0.17 -16.92 7.00
CA LEU A 92 -0.42 -15.54 7.41
C LEU A 92 -0.55 -15.49 8.93
N THR A 93 0.17 -14.58 9.58
CA THR A 93 0.04 -14.31 11.02
C THR A 93 -0.78 -13.05 11.22
N PHE A 94 -1.84 -13.13 12.03
CA PHE A 94 -2.70 -12.00 12.37
C PHE A 94 -2.29 -11.46 13.73
N ILE A 95 -2.00 -10.17 13.81
CA ILE A 95 -1.53 -9.48 15.00
C ILE A 95 -2.47 -8.31 15.31
N ASP A 96 -2.85 -8.15 16.57
CA ASP A 96 -3.59 -6.96 17.01
C ASP A 96 -2.72 -5.70 16.81
N PRO A 97 -3.16 -4.69 16.05
CA PRO A 97 -2.36 -3.52 15.73
C PRO A 97 -2.11 -2.59 16.93
N ARG A 98 -2.82 -2.75 18.04
CA ARG A 98 -2.76 -1.91 19.24
C ARG A 98 -1.96 -2.57 20.36
N THR A 99 -2.19 -3.86 20.58
CA THR A 99 -1.56 -4.62 21.69
C THR A 99 -0.34 -5.41 21.23
N ALA A 100 -0.17 -5.60 19.93
CA ALA A 100 0.84 -6.44 19.31
C ALA A 100 0.72 -7.93 19.73
N GLU A 101 -0.47 -8.40 20.13
CA GLU A 101 -0.72 -9.81 20.43
C GLU A 101 -1.02 -10.58 19.15
N VAL A 102 -0.44 -11.79 19.04
CA VAL A 102 -0.79 -12.71 17.96
C VAL A 102 -2.20 -13.24 18.20
N GLN A 103 -3.09 -13.01 17.27
CA GLN A 103 -4.49 -13.44 17.37
C GLN A 103 -4.69 -14.84 16.79
N ARG A 104 -4.08 -15.10 15.62
CA ARG A 104 -4.16 -16.40 14.93
C ARG A 104 -3.12 -16.53 13.83
N THR A 105 -2.89 -17.74 13.36
CA THR A 105 -2.13 -18.05 12.15
C THR A 105 -2.99 -18.87 11.20
N VAL A 106 -3.11 -18.43 9.95
CA VAL A 106 -3.79 -19.13 8.87
C VAL A 106 -2.75 -19.81 8.00
N ARG A 107 -2.89 -21.10 7.74
CA ARG A 107 -1.99 -21.91 6.90
C ARG A 107 -2.64 -22.21 5.55
N GLY A 108 -1.83 -22.63 4.57
CA GLY A 108 -2.31 -23.01 3.25
C GLY A 108 -2.47 -21.84 2.27
N VAL A 109 -2.02 -20.64 2.62
CA VAL A 109 -1.83 -19.54 1.69
C VAL A 109 -0.43 -19.67 1.12
N LEU A 110 -0.33 -20.17 -0.12
CA LEU A 110 0.96 -20.56 -0.69
C LEU A 110 1.82 -19.36 -1.05
N ASP A 111 3.06 -19.36 -0.56
CA ASP A 111 4.09 -18.36 -0.87
C ASP A 111 3.58 -16.90 -0.84
N PRO A 112 2.92 -16.44 0.23
CA PRO A 112 2.35 -15.11 0.28
C PRO A 112 3.48 -14.08 0.40
N TYR A 113 3.93 -13.55 -0.73
CA TYR A 113 4.99 -12.55 -0.77
C TYR A 113 4.43 -11.15 -0.54
N HIS A 114 3.43 -10.76 -1.33
CA HIS A 114 2.70 -9.51 -1.20
C HIS A 114 1.20 -9.77 -1.11
N LEU A 115 0.45 -8.86 -0.50
CA LEU A 115 -0.98 -9.03 -0.27
C LEU A 115 -1.74 -7.70 -0.32
N ARG A 116 -2.98 -7.73 -0.78
CA ARG A 116 -3.88 -6.58 -0.83
C ARG A 116 -5.34 -6.98 -0.67
N PHE A 117 -6.11 -6.11 -0.01
CA PHE A 117 -7.57 -6.13 -0.09
C PHE A 117 -8.05 -5.24 -1.22
N SER A 118 -9.15 -5.64 -1.87
CA SER A 118 -9.87 -4.74 -2.77
C SER A 118 -10.56 -3.61 -1.99
N PRO A 119 -10.70 -2.40 -2.55
CA PRO A 119 -11.39 -1.29 -1.90
C PRO A 119 -12.83 -1.60 -1.46
N ASP A 120 -13.56 -2.47 -2.20
CA ASP A 120 -14.89 -2.95 -1.82
C ASP A 120 -14.89 -4.02 -0.73
N MET A 121 -13.70 -4.39 -0.21
CA MET A 121 -13.48 -5.35 0.88
C MET A 121 -13.98 -6.78 0.61
N LYS A 122 -14.27 -7.15 -0.66
CA LYS A 122 -14.76 -8.48 -1.01
C LYS A 122 -13.67 -9.45 -1.40
N TRP A 123 -12.50 -8.94 -1.79
CA TRP A 123 -11.41 -9.72 -2.31
C TRP A 123 -10.13 -9.50 -1.51
N PHE A 124 -9.42 -10.58 -1.30
CA PHE A 124 -8.06 -10.60 -0.80
C PHE A 124 -7.18 -11.26 -1.84
N VAL A 125 -6.11 -10.58 -2.25
CA VAL A 125 -5.24 -11.03 -3.34
C VAL A 125 -3.83 -11.19 -2.82
N THR A 126 -3.15 -12.30 -3.16
CA THR A 126 -1.75 -12.55 -2.81
C THR A 126 -0.92 -12.83 -4.06
N ALA A 127 0.31 -12.33 -4.08
CA ALA A 127 1.31 -12.68 -5.07
C ALA A 127 2.21 -13.78 -4.49
N ALA A 128 2.31 -14.91 -5.19
CA ALA A 128 3.18 -16.02 -4.85
C ALA A 128 4.47 -15.94 -5.70
N ASN A 129 5.46 -15.28 -5.13
CA ASN A 129 6.66 -14.81 -5.83
C ASN A 129 7.48 -15.95 -6.45
N ARG A 130 7.74 -17.03 -5.69
CA ARG A 130 8.51 -18.19 -6.15
C ARG A 130 7.68 -19.21 -6.91
N LEU A 131 6.36 -19.20 -6.72
CA LEU A 131 5.45 -20.16 -7.37
C LEU A 131 4.82 -19.62 -8.65
N ASN A 132 5.14 -18.37 -9.03
CA ASN A 132 4.73 -17.75 -10.29
C ASN A 132 3.20 -17.72 -10.49
N HIS A 133 2.44 -17.41 -9.44
CA HIS A 133 1.00 -17.24 -9.54
C HIS A 133 0.49 -16.12 -8.64
N ILE A 134 -0.73 -15.68 -8.93
CA ILE A 134 -1.52 -14.79 -8.08
C ILE A 134 -2.74 -15.57 -7.61
N ASP A 135 -3.00 -15.56 -6.31
CA ASP A 135 -4.19 -16.14 -5.71
C ASP A 135 -5.20 -15.04 -5.40
N ILE A 136 -6.45 -15.26 -5.80
CA ILE A 136 -7.59 -14.41 -5.52
C ILE A 136 -8.49 -15.15 -4.56
N PHE A 137 -8.70 -14.59 -3.37
CA PHE A 137 -9.58 -15.12 -2.35
C PHE A 137 -10.83 -14.26 -2.20
N ARG A 138 -11.97 -14.87 -1.94
CA ARG A 138 -13.12 -14.16 -1.38
C ARG A 138 -12.86 -13.89 0.09
N TRP A 139 -13.18 -12.69 0.52
CA TRP A 139 -13.10 -12.27 1.91
C TRP A 139 -14.50 -12.07 2.47
N ASP A 140 -14.84 -12.70 3.60
CA ASP A 140 -16.17 -12.61 4.25
C ASP A 140 -16.17 -11.68 5.47
N GLY A 141 -15.09 -10.91 5.69
CA GLY A 141 -14.88 -10.08 6.88
C GLY A 141 -14.00 -10.75 7.93
N SER A 142 -13.77 -12.05 7.85
CA SER A 142 -13.02 -12.81 8.84
C SER A 142 -12.16 -13.91 8.22
N ASN A 143 -12.68 -14.62 7.22
CA ASN A 143 -12.04 -15.74 6.57
C ASN A 143 -11.81 -15.47 5.09
N MET A 144 -10.92 -16.27 4.51
CA MET A 144 -10.61 -16.22 3.08
C MET A 144 -10.84 -17.61 2.46
N THR A 145 -11.50 -17.62 1.30
CA THR A 145 -11.72 -18.84 0.51
C THR A 145 -11.12 -18.62 -0.87
N LEU A 146 -10.21 -19.51 -1.30
CA LEU A 146 -9.60 -19.41 -2.61
C LEU A 146 -10.65 -19.47 -3.71
N ALA A 147 -10.78 -18.42 -4.49
CA ALA A 147 -11.68 -18.34 -5.63
C ALA A 147 -10.97 -18.75 -6.93
N LYS A 148 -9.73 -18.29 -7.10
CA LYS A 148 -8.94 -18.58 -8.31
C LYS A 148 -7.45 -18.47 -8.04
N ARG A 149 -6.68 -19.38 -8.68
CA ARG A 149 -5.24 -19.27 -8.85
C ARG A 149 -4.93 -18.98 -10.30
N ILE A 150 -4.16 -17.93 -10.56
CA ILE A 150 -3.83 -17.47 -11.90
C ILE A 150 -2.33 -17.60 -12.10
N ALA A 151 -1.92 -18.47 -13.04
CA ALA A 151 -0.52 -18.57 -13.46
C ALA A 151 -0.10 -17.25 -14.13
N THR A 152 1.08 -16.73 -13.76
CA THR A 152 1.60 -15.45 -14.23
C THR A 152 2.90 -15.60 -15.00
N GLY A 153 3.63 -14.51 -15.21
CA GLY A 153 5.05 -14.51 -15.54
C GLY A 153 5.91 -14.86 -14.32
N LYS A 154 7.23 -14.78 -14.49
CA LYS A 154 8.18 -15.12 -13.41
C LYS A 154 8.19 -14.05 -12.32
N THR A 155 8.11 -14.53 -11.09
CA THR A 155 8.32 -13.74 -9.88
C THR A 155 7.31 -12.57 -9.75
N PRO A 156 5.97 -12.88 -9.66
CA PRO A 156 4.99 -11.86 -9.30
C PRO A 156 5.39 -11.23 -7.98
N SER A 157 5.55 -9.90 -7.96
CA SER A 157 6.14 -9.20 -6.82
C SER A 157 5.08 -8.42 -6.04
N HIS A 158 4.70 -7.25 -6.48
CA HIS A 158 3.77 -6.41 -5.76
C HIS A 158 2.41 -6.32 -6.48
N LEU A 159 1.41 -5.86 -5.75
CA LEU A 159 0.01 -5.77 -6.18
C LEU A 159 -0.52 -4.36 -5.97
N TRP A 160 -1.29 -3.87 -6.91
CA TRP A 160 -2.18 -2.71 -6.76
C TRP A 160 -3.57 -3.08 -7.23
N ILE A 161 -4.61 -2.54 -6.59
CA ILE A 161 -6.00 -2.73 -7.01
C ILE A 161 -6.61 -1.35 -7.22
N ASP A 162 -7.28 -1.14 -8.34
CA ASP A 162 -7.93 0.13 -8.66
C ASP A 162 -9.05 0.49 -7.67
N SER A 163 -9.43 1.76 -7.62
CA SER A 163 -10.44 2.26 -6.67
C SER A 163 -11.82 1.61 -6.86
N LYS A 164 -12.08 1.07 -8.04
CA LYS A 164 -13.34 0.41 -8.42
C LYS A 164 -13.36 -1.08 -8.07
N SER A 165 -12.28 -1.64 -7.51
CA SER A 165 -12.14 -3.09 -7.26
C SER A 165 -12.34 -3.93 -8.51
N SER A 166 -11.92 -3.43 -9.67
CA SER A 166 -12.13 -4.05 -10.97
C SER A 166 -10.86 -4.62 -11.58
N THR A 167 -9.71 -4.02 -11.31
CA THR A 167 -8.44 -4.42 -11.92
C THR A 167 -7.35 -4.59 -10.86
N VAL A 168 -6.67 -5.73 -10.90
CA VAL A 168 -5.45 -5.98 -10.14
C VAL A 168 -4.26 -5.82 -11.06
N TYR A 169 -3.35 -4.93 -10.70
CA TYR A 169 -2.06 -4.78 -11.37
C TYR A 169 -0.97 -5.50 -10.58
N SER A 170 -0.02 -6.10 -11.28
CA SER A 170 1.11 -6.76 -10.64
C SER A 170 2.36 -6.68 -11.51
N THR A 171 3.50 -6.54 -10.86
CA THR A 171 4.83 -6.59 -11.48
C THR A 171 5.35 -8.03 -11.49
N MET A 172 6.00 -8.40 -12.59
CA MET A 172 6.68 -9.70 -12.77
C MET A 172 8.19 -9.46 -12.80
N GLN A 173 8.84 -9.60 -11.66
CA GLN A 173 10.20 -9.10 -11.43
C GLN A 173 11.24 -9.76 -12.35
N ASP A 174 11.19 -11.10 -12.54
CA ASP A 174 12.18 -11.83 -13.31
C ASP A 174 11.77 -12.01 -14.79
N SER A 175 10.63 -11.49 -15.20
CA SER A 175 10.23 -11.45 -16.62
C SER A 175 10.07 -10.04 -17.17
N ASP A 176 10.39 -9.00 -16.35
CA ASP A 176 10.32 -7.60 -16.75
C ASP A 176 8.97 -7.23 -17.35
N GLU A 177 7.88 -7.47 -16.59
CA GLU A 177 6.54 -7.23 -17.06
C GLU A 177 5.67 -6.53 -15.99
N LEU A 178 4.74 -5.72 -16.48
CA LEU A 178 3.56 -5.27 -15.74
C LEU A 178 2.34 -5.99 -16.35
N ILE A 179 1.52 -6.59 -15.51
CA ILE A 179 0.27 -7.23 -15.93
C ILE A 179 -0.93 -6.59 -15.27
N ALA A 180 -2.09 -6.68 -15.91
CA ALA A 180 -3.38 -6.41 -15.30
C ALA A 180 -4.28 -7.63 -15.37
N LEU A 181 -4.97 -7.88 -14.25
CA LEU A 181 -5.99 -8.91 -14.11
C LEU A 181 -7.35 -8.23 -14.00
N ASP A 182 -8.33 -8.76 -14.69
CA ASP A 182 -9.73 -8.42 -14.46
C ASP A 182 -10.21 -9.18 -13.22
N LEU A 183 -10.57 -8.46 -12.17
CA LEU A 183 -10.94 -9.07 -10.89
C LEU A 183 -12.31 -9.77 -10.95
N PRO A 184 -13.34 -9.22 -11.59
CA PRO A 184 -14.61 -9.90 -11.79
C PRO A 184 -14.52 -11.23 -12.54
N THR A 185 -13.81 -11.27 -13.68
CA THR A 185 -13.66 -12.49 -14.49
C THR A 185 -12.48 -13.36 -14.09
N GLN A 186 -11.56 -12.83 -13.26
CA GLN A 186 -10.35 -13.50 -12.77
C GLN A 186 -9.46 -14.00 -13.94
N THR A 187 -9.26 -13.14 -14.93
CA THR A 187 -8.46 -13.41 -16.11
C THR A 187 -7.44 -12.30 -16.35
N ILE A 188 -6.34 -12.62 -17.06
CA ILE A 188 -5.35 -11.60 -17.44
C ILE A 188 -5.93 -10.76 -18.58
N LYS A 189 -6.00 -9.44 -18.37
CA LYS A 189 -6.46 -8.46 -19.38
C LYS A 189 -5.36 -8.16 -20.40
N TRP A 190 -4.16 -7.89 -19.91
CA TRP A 190 -3.02 -7.51 -20.73
C TRP A 190 -1.69 -7.70 -20.00
N ARG A 191 -0.61 -7.70 -20.78
CA ARG A 191 0.78 -7.69 -20.34
C ARG A 191 1.57 -6.68 -21.17
N VAL A 192 2.48 -5.94 -20.51
CA VAL A 192 3.43 -5.04 -21.17
C VAL A 192 4.83 -5.22 -20.61
N LYS A 193 5.84 -4.99 -21.41
CA LYS A 193 7.23 -5.01 -20.95
C LYS A 193 7.55 -3.73 -20.20
N THR A 194 8.35 -3.90 -19.14
CA THR A 194 8.91 -2.83 -18.32
C THR A 194 10.43 -2.75 -18.51
N GLY A 195 11.06 -1.80 -17.84
CA GLY A 195 12.49 -1.85 -17.56
C GLY A 195 12.83 -2.97 -16.56
N PRO A 196 14.13 -3.12 -16.17
CA PRO A 196 14.62 -4.30 -15.48
C PRO A 196 14.13 -4.43 -14.04
N MET A 197 13.74 -5.65 -13.67
CA MET A 197 13.35 -6.05 -12.32
C MET A 197 12.31 -5.12 -11.68
N PRO A 198 11.10 -4.96 -12.26
CA PRO A 198 10.05 -4.16 -11.67
C PRO A 198 9.66 -4.74 -10.31
N ALA A 199 9.64 -3.90 -9.26
CA ALA A 199 9.27 -4.31 -7.90
C ALA A 199 7.91 -3.73 -7.51
N ASP A 200 7.88 -2.67 -6.72
CA ASP A 200 6.61 -2.09 -6.27
C ASP A 200 5.93 -1.29 -7.37
N LEU A 201 4.63 -1.17 -7.24
CA LEU A 201 3.79 -0.37 -8.11
C LEU A 201 2.72 0.37 -7.32
N MET A 202 2.30 1.51 -7.86
CA MET A 202 1.28 2.35 -7.26
C MET A 202 0.40 2.98 -8.34
N GLY A 203 -0.92 2.91 -8.18
CA GLY A 203 -1.87 3.66 -9.00
C GLY A 203 -2.03 5.11 -8.53
N THR A 204 -2.35 6.01 -9.46
CA THR A 204 -2.80 7.36 -9.11
C THR A 204 -4.25 7.34 -8.63
N ALA A 205 -4.65 8.34 -7.84
CA ALA A 205 -5.99 8.41 -7.24
C ALA A 205 -7.14 8.46 -8.26
N ASP A 206 -6.84 8.88 -9.50
CA ASP A 206 -7.79 8.92 -10.61
C ASP A 206 -7.82 7.61 -11.44
N ASP A 207 -7.07 6.59 -11.02
CA ASP A 207 -6.90 5.29 -11.70
C ASP A 207 -6.38 5.38 -13.16
N LYS A 208 -5.79 6.50 -13.54
CA LYS A 208 -5.32 6.69 -14.93
C LYS A 208 -3.90 6.25 -15.18
N ARG A 209 -3.07 6.20 -14.12
CA ARG A 209 -1.65 5.88 -14.24
C ARG A 209 -1.22 4.85 -13.21
N ILE A 210 -0.26 4.02 -13.63
CA ILE A 210 0.47 3.11 -12.74
C ILE A 210 1.94 3.51 -12.77
N LEU A 211 2.49 3.78 -11.60
CA LEU A 211 3.93 3.97 -11.39
C LEU A 211 4.56 2.63 -11.06
N VAL A 212 5.71 2.32 -11.65
CA VAL A 212 6.45 1.06 -11.43
C VAL A 212 7.88 1.38 -11.06
N ALA A 213 8.33 0.92 -9.91
CA ALA A 213 9.71 1.07 -9.45
C ALA A 213 10.60 -0.03 -10.03
N LEU A 214 11.73 0.33 -10.63
CA LEU A 214 12.67 -0.60 -11.25
C LEU A 214 13.85 -0.88 -10.33
N THR A 215 13.80 -2.00 -9.62
CA THR A 215 14.88 -2.39 -8.68
C THR A 215 16.18 -2.74 -9.41
N GLY A 216 16.11 -3.24 -10.62
CA GLY A 216 17.29 -3.47 -11.48
C GLY A 216 17.81 -2.22 -12.19
N GLY A 217 17.21 -1.06 -11.96
CA GLY A 217 17.53 0.21 -12.59
C GLY A 217 17.65 1.37 -11.60
N ASP A 218 17.45 2.57 -12.12
CA ASP A 218 17.56 3.83 -11.39
C ASP A 218 16.31 4.73 -11.57
N ALA A 219 15.18 4.12 -11.94
CA ALA A 219 14.02 4.87 -12.40
C ALA A 219 12.69 4.30 -11.90
N VAL A 220 11.68 5.15 -11.96
CA VAL A 220 10.26 4.81 -11.93
C VAL A 220 9.70 5.00 -13.33
N GLU A 221 9.02 4.00 -13.87
CA GLU A 221 8.25 4.10 -15.10
C GLU A 221 6.79 4.43 -14.80
N VAL A 222 6.18 5.28 -15.65
CA VAL A 222 4.79 5.68 -15.54
C VAL A 222 4.03 5.13 -16.75
N TYR A 223 2.99 4.36 -16.49
CA TYR A 223 2.11 3.79 -17.50
C TYR A 223 0.77 4.46 -17.47
N ASP A 224 0.30 4.95 -18.63
CA ASP A 224 -1.08 5.37 -18.82
C ASP A 224 -1.94 4.13 -19.07
N VAL A 225 -2.95 3.94 -18.23
CA VAL A 225 -3.88 2.81 -18.25
C VAL A 225 -5.34 3.26 -18.48
N SER A 226 -5.53 4.53 -18.80
CA SER A 226 -6.86 5.14 -19.00
C SER A 226 -7.47 4.82 -20.37
N GLY A 227 -6.64 4.50 -21.34
CA GLY A 227 -7.04 4.23 -22.72
C GLY A 227 -7.22 2.74 -23.03
N PRO A 228 -7.58 2.41 -24.27
CA PRO A 228 -7.74 1.03 -24.73
C PRO A 228 -6.42 0.25 -24.81
N ALA A 229 -5.30 0.97 -24.92
CA ALA A 229 -3.95 0.42 -24.94
C ALA A 229 -3.11 1.04 -23.81
N VAL A 230 -2.31 0.22 -23.16
CA VAL A 230 -1.39 0.67 -22.12
C VAL A 230 -0.13 1.23 -22.77
N THR A 231 0.27 2.43 -22.36
CA THR A 231 1.46 3.11 -22.90
C THR A 231 2.38 3.59 -21.78
N ARG A 232 3.70 3.41 -21.93
CA ARG A 232 4.67 4.02 -21.03
C ARG A 232 4.79 5.51 -21.37
N SER A 233 4.25 6.37 -20.51
CA SER A 233 4.14 7.82 -20.75
C SER A 233 5.36 8.61 -20.26
N LYS A 234 6.07 8.11 -19.21
CA LYS A 234 7.24 8.81 -18.65
C LYS A 234 8.20 7.83 -17.98
N VAL A 235 9.48 8.20 -17.93
CA VAL A 235 10.51 7.57 -17.10
C VAL A 235 11.07 8.64 -16.18
N ILE A 236 10.99 8.41 -14.87
CA ILE A 236 11.43 9.35 -13.82
C ILE A 236 12.72 8.80 -13.22
N LYS A 237 13.84 9.51 -13.40
CA LYS A 237 15.10 9.13 -12.78
C LYS A 237 15.07 9.44 -11.29
N THR A 238 15.20 8.41 -10.45
CA THR A 238 15.13 8.52 -8.99
C THR A 238 16.47 8.25 -8.31
N GLY A 239 16.96 7.03 -8.42
CA GLY A 239 18.22 6.56 -7.88
C GLY A 239 18.32 5.05 -8.03
N LEU A 240 19.54 4.53 -7.99
CA LEU A 240 19.80 3.10 -8.18
C LEU A 240 19.01 2.24 -7.17
N GLY A 241 18.34 1.21 -7.69
CA GLY A 241 17.56 0.26 -6.91
C GLY A 241 16.23 0.82 -6.44
N ALA A 242 15.50 1.55 -7.29
CA ALA A 242 14.15 2.04 -6.98
C ALA A 242 13.25 0.85 -6.60
N HIS A 243 12.60 0.91 -5.40
CA HIS A 243 11.98 -0.30 -4.87
C HIS A 243 10.56 -0.13 -4.33
N ALA A 244 10.34 0.57 -3.25
CA ALA A 244 9.06 0.65 -2.57
C ALA A 244 8.46 2.05 -2.61
N PHE A 245 7.16 2.15 -2.83
CA PHE A 245 6.41 3.39 -2.78
C PHE A 245 5.73 3.62 -1.43
N ARG A 246 5.59 4.86 -1.04
CA ARG A 246 4.75 5.31 0.06
C ARG A 246 4.15 6.68 -0.23
N ALA A 247 2.82 6.77 -0.33
CA ALA A 247 2.14 8.06 -0.44
C ALA A 247 2.44 8.92 0.80
N LEU A 248 2.65 10.22 0.59
CA LEU A 248 2.93 11.15 1.69
C LEU A 248 1.66 11.48 2.51
N GLY A 249 0.48 11.16 1.97
CA GLY A 249 -0.80 11.42 2.61
C GLY A 249 -1.41 12.79 2.26
N ASP A 250 -0.74 13.58 1.44
CA ASP A 250 -1.17 14.90 0.99
C ASP A 250 -1.93 14.86 -0.36
N GLY A 251 -2.18 13.67 -0.90
CA GLY A 251 -2.85 13.45 -2.18
C GLY A 251 -2.04 13.87 -3.42
N ARG A 252 -0.80 14.32 -3.24
CA ARG A 252 0.03 14.87 -4.32
C ARG A 252 1.39 14.20 -4.45
N HIS A 253 2.03 13.84 -3.34
CA HIS A 253 3.39 13.35 -3.36
C HIS A 253 3.49 11.89 -2.99
N VAL A 254 4.42 11.20 -3.63
CA VAL A 254 4.82 9.84 -3.30
C VAL A 254 6.32 9.78 -3.05
N LEU A 255 6.72 8.98 -2.08
CA LEU A 255 8.09 8.64 -1.79
C LEU A 255 8.43 7.31 -2.48
N VAL A 256 9.65 7.20 -3.02
CA VAL A 256 10.21 5.94 -3.54
C VAL A 256 11.57 5.70 -2.93
N SER A 257 11.79 4.52 -2.34
CA SER A 257 13.09 4.12 -1.81
C SER A 257 14.02 3.68 -2.93
N ASN A 258 15.30 4.07 -2.85
CA ASN A 258 16.36 3.69 -3.78
C ASN A 258 17.40 2.90 -2.99
N ARG A 259 17.26 1.58 -2.96
CA ARG A 259 18.05 0.69 -2.08
C ARG A 259 19.56 0.85 -2.24
N VAL A 260 20.03 0.83 -3.48
CA VAL A 260 21.47 0.88 -3.80
C VAL A 260 22.02 2.30 -3.62
N ALA A 261 21.24 3.32 -3.99
CA ALA A 261 21.62 4.71 -3.83
C ALA A 261 21.57 5.20 -2.38
N ASN A 262 20.98 4.44 -1.44
CA ASN A 262 20.80 4.85 -0.04
C ASN A 262 20.00 6.15 0.12
N THR A 263 19.01 6.36 -0.73
CA THR A 263 18.17 7.57 -0.73
C THR A 263 16.68 7.21 -0.81
N VAL A 264 15.84 8.20 -0.51
CA VAL A 264 14.41 8.19 -0.81
C VAL A 264 14.11 9.41 -1.66
N SER A 265 13.54 9.23 -2.84
CA SER A 265 13.12 10.32 -3.72
C SER A 265 11.66 10.68 -3.47
N LYS A 266 11.34 11.98 -3.47
CA LYS A 266 9.98 12.52 -3.42
C LYS A 266 9.55 12.90 -4.82
N ILE A 267 8.46 12.32 -5.31
CA ILE A 267 7.89 12.56 -6.64
C ILE A 267 6.59 13.33 -6.48
N ASP A 268 6.42 14.40 -7.27
CA ASP A 268 5.17 15.10 -7.43
C ASP A 268 4.32 14.38 -8.51
N LEU A 269 3.13 13.87 -8.15
CA LEU A 269 2.27 13.10 -9.04
C LEU A 269 1.57 13.94 -10.12
N GLN A 270 1.56 15.27 -9.98
CA GLN A 270 1.01 16.16 -11.00
C GLN A 270 2.02 16.41 -12.14
N THR A 271 3.28 16.74 -11.79
CA THR A 271 4.33 17.02 -12.76
C THR A 271 5.11 15.77 -13.17
N LEU A 272 5.06 14.75 -12.35
CA LEU A 272 5.84 13.50 -12.47
C LEU A 272 7.35 13.77 -12.42
N ASP A 273 7.79 14.73 -11.60
CA ASP A 273 9.18 15.08 -11.39
C ASP A 273 9.62 14.75 -9.96
N VAL A 274 10.92 14.50 -9.79
CA VAL A 274 11.52 14.39 -8.45
C VAL A 274 11.67 15.80 -7.89
N VAL A 275 10.96 16.08 -6.81
CA VAL A 275 10.96 17.40 -6.14
C VAL A 275 11.71 17.42 -4.82
N GLY A 276 12.29 16.29 -4.42
CA GLY A 276 13.09 16.19 -3.19
C GLY A 276 13.80 14.85 -3.08
N ARG A 277 14.85 14.83 -2.25
CA ARG A 277 15.61 13.61 -1.93
C ARG A 277 16.03 13.62 -0.47
N LEU A 278 15.95 12.45 0.16
CA LEU A 278 16.33 12.21 1.55
C LEU A 278 17.44 11.18 1.57
N ASP A 279 18.47 11.39 2.40
CA ASP A 279 19.54 10.41 2.61
C ASP A 279 19.13 9.42 3.70
N VAL A 280 19.05 8.14 3.33
CA VAL A 280 18.68 7.04 4.23
C VAL A 280 19.66 5.89 4.04
N PRO A 281 20.71 5.82 4.83
CA PRO A 281 21.77 4.83 4.65
C PRO A 281 21.32 3.41 5.05
N GLY A 282 21.96 2.41 4.44
CA GLY A 282 21.82 1.01 4.81
C GLY A 282 20.75 0.24 4.02
N GLY A 283 20.49 0.64 2.78
CA GLY A 283 19.56 0.00 1.88
C GLY A 283 18.10 0.24 2.28
N PRO A 284 17.56 1.47 2.07
CA PRO A 284 16.17 1.78 2.37
C PRO A 284 15.24 0.88 1.57
N ASP A 285 14.27 0.29 2.24
CA ASP A 285 13.34 -0.67 1.68
C ASP A 285 11.89 -0.20 1.84
N CYS A 286 11.04 -0.91 2.56
CA CYS A 286 9.67 -0.49 2.81
C CYS A 286 9.61 0.71 3.76
N MET A 287 8.55 1.49 3.61
CA MET A 287 8.39 2.76 4.30
C MET A 287 6.97 2.92 4.86
N ASP A 288 6.86 3.68 5.96
CA ASP A 288 5.59 4.21 6.43
C ASP A 288 5.74 5.67 6.88
N VAL A 289 4.68 6.46 6.73
CA VAL A 289 4.64 7.89 7.09
C VAL A 289 3.66 8.08 8.23
N THR A 290 4.02 8.84 9.25
CA THR A 290 3.12 9.16 10.35
C THR A 290 1.91 9.96 9.88
N ARG A 291 0.77 9.81 10.57
CA ARG A 291 -0.50 10.47 10.23
C ARG A 291 -0.38 11.99 10.10
N ASP A 292 0.45 12.60 10.92
CA ASP A 292 0.72 14.04 10.89
C ASP A 292 1.70 14.47 9.78
N GLY A 293 2.18 13.52 8.98
CA GLY A 293 3.11 13.76 7.88
C GLY A 293 4.52 14.21 8.29
N LYS A 294 4.88 14.12 9.59
CA LYS A 294 6.16 14.67 10.08
C LYS A 294 7.32 13.69 10.04
N HIS A 295 7.05 12.39 10.16
CA HIS A 295 8.10 11.39 10.19
C HIS A 295 7.90 10.31 9.14
N LEU A 296 9.02 9.91 8.56
CA LEU A 296 9.13 8.76 7.68
C LEU A 296 9.88 7.65 8.41
N TYR A 297 9.27 6.48 8.49
CA TYR A 297 9.85 5.25 8.97
C TYR A 297 10.34 4.42 7.79
N VAL A 298 11.60 4.00 7.82
CA VAL A 298 12.21 3.23 6.72
C VAL A 298 12.93 2.02 7.28
N SER A 299 12.63 0.84 6.76
CA SER A 299 13.45 -0.33 7.01
C SER A 299 14.78 -0.21 6.24
N SER A 300 15.89 -0.03 6.95
CA SER A 300 17.25 -0.03 6.39
C SER A 300 17.79 -1.45 6.40
N ARG A 301 17.49 -2.18 5.30
CA ARG A 301 17.60 -3.63 5.17
C ARG A 301 18.98 -4.18 5.46
N TRP A 302 20.00 -3.57 4.86
CA TRP A 302 21.37 -4.02 4.99
C TRP A 302 22.02 -3.62 6.33
N ALA A 303 21.57 -2.48 6.89
CA ALA A 303 22.02 -2.00 8.18
C ALA A 303 21.37 -2.70 9.37
N ARG A 304 20.30 -3.50 9.17
CA ARG A 304 19.47 -4.11 10.22
C ARG A 304 18.92 -3.06 11.19
N LYS A 305 18.37 -1.99 10.63
CA LYS A 305 17.86 -0.86 11.40
C LYS A 305 16.50 -0.41 10.88
N LEU A 306 15.71 0.14 11.76
CA LEU A 306 14.65 1.09 11.44
C LEU A 306 15.28 2.48 11.44
N SER A 307 15.16 3.20 10.34
CA SER A 307 15.54 4.61 10.20
C SER A 307 14.33 5.51 10.35
N VAL A 308 14.48 6.61 11.09
CA VAL A 308 13.45 7.64 11.27
C VAL A 308 13.96 8.93 10.67
N VAL A 309 13.24 9.45 9.69
CA VAL A 309 13.55 10.72 9.03
C VAL A 309 12.51 11.76 9.42
N ASP A 310 12.93 12.92 9.86
CA ASP A 310 12.08 14.10 10.02
C ASP A 310 11.81 14.72 8.65
N LEU A 311 10.55 14.69 8.21
CA LEU A 311 10.17 15.15 6.87
C LEU A 311 10.17 16.68 6.73
N THR A 312 10.16 17.42 7.84
CA THR A 312 10.23 18.88 7.85
C THR A 312 11.65 19.35 7.53
N SER A 313 12.63 18.75 8.21
CA SER A 313 14.04 19.08 8.02
C SER A 313 14.74 18.25 6.94
N GLY A 314 14.13 17.15 6.49
CA GLY A 314 14.72 16.18 5.58
C GLY A 314 15.86 15.35 6.19
N LYS A 315 16.05 15.39 7.52
CA LYS A 315 17.20 14.76 8.17
C LYS A 315 16.85 13.41 8.80
N LEU A 316 17.78 12.47 8.71
CA LEU A 316 17.76 11.25 9.51
C LEU A 316 17.98 11.63 10.99
N VAL A 317 16.94 11.42 11.82
CA VAL A 317 16.98 11.84 13.23
C VAL A 317 17.25 10.67 14.17
N ARG A 318 17.01 9.42 13.72
CA ARG A 318 17.19 8.24 14.56
C ARG A 318 17.40 6.96 13.75
N GLN A 319 18.12 6.02 14.34
CA GLN A 319 18.19 4.64 13.89
C GLN A 319 18.03 3.69 15.08
N VAL A 320 17.10 2.74 14.97
CA VAL A 320 16.84 1.71 15.98
C VAL A 320 17.30 0.37 15.44
N LYS A 321 18.08 -0.40 16.21
CA LYS A 321 18.50 -1.76 15.82
C LYS A 321 17.30 -2.68 15.86
N VAL A 322 17.11 -3.48 14.80
CA VAL A 322 16.08 -4.52 14.67
C VAL A 322 16.71 -5.84 14.24
N GLY A 323 15.91 -6.81 13.82
CA GLY A 323 16.42 -8.10 13.35
C GLY A 323 17.05 -8.05 11.96
N LYS A 324 17.35 -9.23 11.41
CA LYS A 324 18.04 -9.38 10.12
C LYS A 324 17.09 -9.17 8.95
N SER A 325 17.59 -8.46 7.94
CA SER A 325 16.87 -8.16 6.70
C SER A 325 15.49 -7.55 6.99
N PRO A 326 15.41 -6.40 7.73
CA PRO A 326 14.14 -5.74 7.96
C PRO A 326 13.53 -5.35 6.61
N HIS A 327 12.21 -5.62 6.46
CA HIS A 327 11.46 -5.38 5.23
C HIS A 327 10.22 -4.53 5.51
N GLY A 328 9.04 -5.13 5.67
CA GLY A 328 7.83 -4.39 5.96
C GLY A 328 7.94 -3.56 7.25
N VAL A 329 7.49 -2.33 7.19
CA VAL A 329 7.33 -1.42 8.32
C VAL A 329 5.91 -0.87 8.33
N TRP A 330 5.29 -0.77 9.52
CA TRP A 330 3.91 -0.34 9.61
C TRP A 330 3.55 0.15 11.02
N THR A 331 2.75 1.20 11.10
CA THR A 331 2.11 1.68 12.33
C THR A 331 0.63 1.96 12.09
N LEU A 332 -0.19 1.82 13.15
CA LEU A 332 -1.60 2.22 13.08
C LEU A 332 -1.77 3.73 12.90
N ASP A 333 -0.82 4.52 13.40
CA ASP A 333 -0.79 5.98 13.25
C ASP A 333 -0.08 6.39 11.96
N HIS A 334 -0.58 5.90 10.83
CA HIS A 334 -0.02 6.22 9.51
C HIS A 334 -0.85 7.24 8.74
N ALA A 335 -0.19 7.96 7.82
CA ALA A 335 -0.84 8.83 6.85
C ALA A 335 -1.68 7.99 5.85
N PRO A 336 -2.72 8.55 5.21
CA PRO A 336 -3.45 7.88 4.13
C PRO A 336 -2.52 7.33 3.04
N ARG A 337 -2.94 6.22 2.44
CA ARG A 337 -2.17 5.49 1.42
C ARG A 337 -2.74 5.68 0.04
#